data_db74c1999bc07c840415bea533522fa4
#
_entry.id   db74c1999bc07c840415bea533522fa4
#
_cell.length_a   1.000
_cell.length_b   1.000
_cell.length_c   1.000
_cell.angle_alpha   90.00
_cell.angle_beta   90.00
_cell.angle_gamma   90.00
#
_symmetry.space_group_name_H-M   'P 1'
#
loop_
_entity.id
_entity.type
_entity.pdbx_description
1 polymer ?
#
loop_
_entity_poly.entity_id
_entity_poly.type
_entity_poly.pdbx_seq_one_letter_code
_entity_poly.pdbx_strand_id
1 'polypeptide(L)'
;MQAIDLLKTLFVNLKEKHNLDTSQIDDCVLGCVTPVGEQGADIARTATLYAGWNLNVSGVQLNRFCASGLESVNMAAAKVRSGWEDMVVAGGVESMSRVKMGMDGGAMFSNPKVSRQLAIVPQGISADLIATCLLYTSDAADDSGC
;
A
#
# COMPACT_ATOMS: atom_id res chain seq x y z
N MET A 1 15.30 6.66 7.00
CA MET A 1 14.67 7.59 6.04
C MET A 1 13.18 7.57 6.29
N GLN A 2 12.52 8.70 6.31
CA GLN A 2 11.06 8.77 6.47
C GLN A 2 10.36 8.26 5.20
N ALA A 3 9.14 7.74 5.35
CA ALA A 3 8.34 7.27 4.22
C ALA A 3 8.12 8.36 3.16
N ILE A 4 7.92 9.59 3.59
CA ILE A 4 7.73 10.74 2.70
C ILE A 4 8.97 11.07 1.87
N ASP A 5 10.18 10.86 2.41
CA ASP A 5 11.44 11.09 1.68
C ASP A 5 11.65 10.02 0.60
N LEU A 6 11.25 8.76 0.88
CA LEU A 6 11.26 7.69 -0.11
C LEU A 6 10.36 8.04 -1.31
N LEU A 7 9.13 8.47 -1.03
CA LEU A 7 8.18 8.89 -2.06
C LEU A 7 8.68 10.09 -2.84
N LYS A 8 9.19 11.12 -2.16
CA LYS A 8 9.75 12.29 -2.84
C LYS A 8 10.84 11.90 -3.83
N THR A 9 11.77 11.06 -3.41
CA THR A 9 12.86 10.61 -4.28
C THR A 9 12.32 9.89 -5.51
N LEU A 10 11.34 8.98 -5.34
CA LEU A 10 10.71 8.28 -6.46
C LEU A 10 9.97 9.24 -7.39
N PHE A 11 9.21 10.17 -6.86
CA PHE A 11 8.39 11.10 -7.64
C PHE A 11 9.23 12.12 -8.42
N VAL A 12 10.32 12.60 -7.82
CA VAL A 12 11.28 13.46 -8.53
C VAL A 12 11.93 12.68 -9.67
N ASN A 13 12.43 11.46 -9.40
CA ASN A 13 13.04 10.62 -10.41
C ASN A 13 12.05 10.24 -11.54
N LEU A 14 10.79 9.93 -11.20
CA LEU A 14 9.76 9.64 -12.19
C LEU A 14 9.53 10.81 -13.13
N LYS A 15 9.39 12.03 -12.56
CA LYS A 15 9.21 13.26 -13.31
C LYS A 15 10.39 13.54 -14.24
N GLU A 16 11.61 13.46 -13.72
CA GLU A 16 12.83 13.78 -14.48
C GLU A 16 13.12 12.73 -15.56
N LYS A 17 13.08 11.44 -15.19
CA LYS A 17 13.40 10.34 -16.12
C LYS A 17 12.49 10.29 -17.33
N HIS A 18 11.22 10.62 -17.16
CA HIS A 18 10.22 10.52 -18.23
C HIS A 18 9.80 11.89 -18.78
N ASN A 19 10.45 12.98 -18.33
CA ASN A 19 10.05 14.35 -18.67
C ASN A 19 8.53 14.54 -18.49
N LEU A 20 8.01 14.04 -17.37
CA LEU A 20 6.58 13.94 -17.10
C LEU A 20 6.00 15.31 -16.78
N ASP A 21 5.04 15.75 -17.58
CA ASP A 21 4.21 16.91 -17.26
C ASP A 21 3.19 16.55 -16.19
N THR A 22 3.49 16.92 -14.95
CA THR A 22 2.65 16.61 -13.80
C THR A 22 1.30 17.35 -13.81
N SER A 23 1.10 18.34 -14.69
CA SER A 23 -0.21 19.01 -14.85
C SER A 23 -1.25 18.12 -15.52
N GLN A 24 -0.81 17.03 -16.17
CA GLN A 24 -1.67 16.05 -16.82
C GLN A 24 -2.07 14.88 -15.90
N ILE A 25 -1.54 14.85 -14.68
CA ILE A 25 -1.85 13.79 -13.72
C ILE A 25 -3.09 14.21 -12.93
N ASP A 26 -4.14 13.39 -12.98
CA ASP A 26 -5.40 13.65 -12.29
C ASP A 26 -5.32 13.22 -10.82
N ASP A 27 -4.73 12.05 -10.55
CA ASP A 27 -4.68 11.50 -9.20
C ASP A 27 -3.41 10.68 -8.94
N CYS A 28 -3.09 10.54 -7.66
CA CYS A 28 -2.03 9.69 -7.15
C CYS A 28 -2.60 8.74 -6.10
N VAL A 29 -2.68 7.45 -6.43
CA VAL A 29 -3.26 6.41 -5.56
C VAL A 29 -2.14 5.62 -4.91
N LEU A 30 -1.97 5.74 -3.58
CA LEU A 30 -0.92 5.03 -2.85
C LEU A 30 -1.48 4.07 -1.81
N GLY A 31 -1.00 2.83 -1.84
CA GLY A 31 -1.19 1.86 -0.79
C GLY A 31 -0.28 2.15 0.42
N CYS A 32 -0.86 2.14 1.62
CA CYS A 32 -0.11 2.22 2.86
C CYS A 32 -0.87 1.44 3.94
N VAL A 33 -0.25 0.42 4.50
CA VAL A 33 -0.91 -0.50 5.44
C VAL A 33 -1.04 0.10 6.83
N THR A 34 -0.03 0.87 7.26
CA THR A 34 0.00 1.45 8.60
C THR A 34 -0.02 2.98 8.52
N PRO A 35 -1.19 3.58 8.19
CA PRO A 35 -1.33 5.01 7.92
C PRO A 35 -1.40 5.84 9.20
N VAL A 36 -0.36 5.76 10.04
CA VAL A 36 -0.26 6.48 11.32
C VAL A 36 1.04 7.27 11.41
N GLY A 37 1.05 8.28 12.25
CA GLY A 37 2.22 9.14 12.46
C GLY A 37 2.71 9.73 11.14
N GLU A 38 3.97 9.51 10.81
CA GLU A 38 4.61 10.04 9.59
C GLU A 38 4.08 9.42 8.27
N GLN A 39 3.30 8.34 8.34
CA GLN A 39 2.63 7.72 7.19
C GLN A 39 1.14 8.07 7.11
N GLY A 40 0.62 8.87 8.04
CA GLY A 40 -0.78 9.28 8.08
C GLY A 40 -1.10 10.52 7.24
N ALA A 41 -2.30 11.02 7.43
CA ALA A 41 -2.79 12.29 6.86
C ALA A 41 -2.63 12.39 5.32
N ASP A 42 -3.02 11.33 4.62
CA ASP A 42 -2.91 11.24 3.15
C ASP A 42 -1.48 11.51 2.65
N ILE A 43 -0.61 10.54 2.88
CA ILE A 43 0.78 10.60 2.43
C ILE A 43 0.90 10.72 0.91
N ALA A 44 -0.09 10.26 0.13
CA ALA A 44 -0.09 10.37 -1.33
C ALA A 44 -0.13 11.84 -1.76
N ARG A 45 -1.12 12.59 -1.27
CA ARG A 45 -1.21 14.02 -1.55
C ARG A 45 0.00 14.79 -1.01
N THR A 46 0.42 14.49 0.20
CA THR A 46 1.58 15.14 0.81
C THR A 46 2.85 14.90 -0.01
N ALA A 47 3.04 13.70 -0.54
CA ALA A 47 4.21 13.36 -1.35
C ALA A 47 4.23 14.07 -2.70
N THR A 48 3.09 14.20 -3.38
CA THR A 48 3.00 14.94 -4.65
C THR A 48 3.40 16.41 -4.47
N LEU A 49 2.88 17.04 -3.42
CA LEU A 49 3.23 18.42 -3.07
C LEU A 49 4.72 18.58 -2.71
N TYR A 50 5.24 17.66 -1.88
CA TYR A 50 6.64 17.70 -1.45
C TYR A 50 7.63 17.43 -2.58
N ALA A 51 7.23 16.66 -3.59
CA ALA A 51 8.00 16.43 -4.81
C ALA A 51 7.91 17.57 -5.84
N GLY A 52 7.15 18.62 -5.57
CA GLY A 52 6.96 19.76 -6.47
C GLY A 52 6.18 19.42 -7.73
N TRP A 53 5.20 18.50 -7.62
CA TRP A 53 4.26 18.24 -8.69
C TRP A 53 3.20 19.33 -8.79
N ASN A 54 2.44 19.33 -9.87
CA ASN A 54 1.37 20.29 -10.08
C ASN A 54 0.35 20.26 -8.93
N LEU A 55 -0.14 21.42 -8.52
CA LEU A 55 -1.09 21.54 -7.41
C LEU A 55 -2.45 20.88 -7.69
N ASN A 56 -2.77 20.62 -8.94
CA ASN A 56 -4.02 19.96 -9.33
C ASN A 56 -4.00 18.45 -9.10
N VAL A 57 -2.81 17.84 -8.95
CA VAL A 57 -2.71 16.39 -8.71
C VAL A 57 -3.37 16.04 -7.39
N SER A 58 -4.46 15.30 -7.41
CA SER A 58 -5.11 14.76 -6.22
C SER A 58 -4.24 13.68 -5.57
N GLY A 59 -4.66 13.20 -4.41
CA GLY A 59 -3.99 12.07 -3.77
C GLY A 59 -4.99 11.27 -2.94
N VAL A 60 -4.87 9.97 -2.94
CA VAL A 60 -5.62 9.08 -2.07
C VAL A 60 -4.73 8.00 -1.49
N GLN A 61 -4.82 7.81 -0.19
CA GLN A 61 -4.15 6.75 0.54
C GLN A 61 -5.15 5.64 0.85
N LEU A 62 -4.82 4.40 0.52
CA LEU A 62 -5.69 3.25 0.77
C LEU A 62 -4.97 2.14 1.54
N ASN A 63 -5.77 1.34 2.23
CA ASN A 63 -5.31 0.16 2.93
C ASN A 63 -6.15 -1.07 2.54
N ARG A 64 -5.48 -2.08 2.01
CA ARG A 64 -5.99 -3.43 1.78
C ARG A 64 -4.96 -4.45 2.27
N PHE A 65 -4.40 -4.21 3.45
CA PHE A 65 -3.31 -5.00 4.04
C PHE A 65 -2.17 -5.24 3.02
N CYS A 66 -1.62 -6.43 2.95
CA CYS A 66 -0.50 -6.76 2.05
C CYS A 66 -0.79 -6.56 0.56
N ALA A 67 -2.07 -6.43 0.17
CA ALA A 67 -2.50 -6.14 -1.19
C ALA A 67 -2.67 -4.64 -1.49
N SER A 68 -2.29 -3.74 -0.59
CA SER A 68 -2.53 -2.29 -0.75
C SER A 68 -1.88 -1.72 -2.02
N GLY A 69 -0.66 -2.14 -2.34
CA GLY A 69 0.02 -1.70 -3.56
C GLY A 69 -0.66 -2.23 -4.84
N LEU A 70 -1.10 -3.49 -4.83
CA LEU A 70 -1.86 -4.05 -5.96
C LEU A 70 -3.22 -3.35 -6.11
N GLU A 71 -3.90 -3.09 -5.01
CA GLU A 71 -5.19 -2.40 -5.04
C GLU A 71 -5.08 -0.96 -5.54
N SER A 72 -3.99 -0.27 -5.23
CA SER A 72 -3.75 1.07 -5.79
C SER A 72 -3.66 1.04 -7.31
N VAL A 73 -2.99 0.05 -7.88
CA VAL A 73 -2.91 -0.15 -9.34
C VAL A 73 -4.27 -0.52 -9.93
N ASN A 74 -5.03 -1.41 -9.28
CA ASN A 74 -6.37 -1.78 -9.72
C ASN A 74 -7.32 -0.58 -9.71
N MET A 75 -7.27 0.23 -8.66
CA MET A 75 -8.09 1.44 -8.56
C MET A 75 -7.73 2.46 -9.64
N ALA A 76 -6.45 2.73 -9.86
CA ALA A 76 -5.99 3.61 -10.93
C ALA A 76 -6.45 3.11 -12.32
N ALA A 77 -6.29 1.81 -12.59
CA ALA A 77 -6.75 1.19 -13.83
C ALA A 77 -8.27 1.32 -14.01
N ALA A 78 -9.04 1.14 -12.93
CA ALA A 78 -10.50 1.31 -12.98
C ALA A 78 -10.90 2.76 -13.26
N LYS A 79 -10.24 3.75 -12.66
CA LYS A 79 -10.48 5.17 -12.88
C LYS A 79 -10.23 5.54 -14.35
N VAL A 80 -9.09 5.16 -14.90
CA VAL A 80 -8.77 5.42 -16.31
C VAL A 80 -9.72 4.67 -17.25
N ARG A 81 -9.98 3.38 -16.98
CA ARG A 81 -10.86 2.56 -17.81
C ARG A 81 -12.31 3.07 -17.82
N SER A 82 -12.78 3.67 -16.73
CA SER A 82 -14.14 4.26 -16.66
C SER A 82 -14.26 5.59 -17.41
N GLY A 83 -13.15 6.19 -17.84
CA GLY A 83 -13.12 7.53 -18.42
C GLY A 83 -13.31 8.65 -17.37
N TRP A 84 -13.17 8.33 -16.09
CA TRP A 84 -13.24 9.33 -15.02
C TRP A 84 -11.98 10.18 -14.97
N GLU A 85 -10.82 9.57 -15.18
CA GLU A 85 -9.50 10.19 -15.19
C GLU A 85 -8.70 9.68 -16.39
N ASP A 86 -7.79 10.51 -16.90
CA ASP A 86 -6.97 10.17 -18.07
C ASP A 86 -5.61 9.62 -17.67
N MET A 87 -5.00 10.15 -16.59
CA MET A 87 -3.68 9.75 -16.12
C MET A 87 -3.63 9.66 -14.59
N VAL A 88 -3.33 8.48 -14.09
CA VAL A 88 -3.22 8.21 -12.65
C VAL A 88 -1.89 7.56 -12.34
N VAL A 89 -1.22 8.05 -11.29
CA VAL A 89 -0.03 7.40 -10.73
C VAL A 89 -0.44 6.51 -9.59
N ALA A 90 0.03 5.25 -9.59
CA ALA A 90 -0.26 4.29 -8.55
C ALA A 90 1.01 3.66 -7.98
N GLY A 91 0.98 3.32 -6.70
CA GLY A 91 2.10 2.68 -6.02
C GLY A 91 1.80 2.45 -4.55
N GLY A 92 2.84 2.51 -3.73
CA GLY A 92 2.68 2.36 -2.29
C GLY A 92 3.96 2.69 -1.55
N VAL A 93 3.83 2.84 -0.24
CA VAL A 93 4.96 3.07 0.66
C VAL A 93 4.71 2.44 2.01
N GLU A 94 5.77 1.88 2.57
CA GLU A 94 5.79 1.38 3.95
C GLU A 94 7.22 1.49 4.49
N SER A 95 7.41 2.24 5.58
CA SER A 95 8.71 2.36 6.25
C SER A 95 8.67 1.62 7.58
N MET A 96 8.71 0.28 7.51
CA MET A 96 8.50 -0.61 8.66
C MET A 96 9.58 -0.49 9.74
N SER A 97 10.76 0.04 9.42
CA SER A 97 11.80 0.35 10.42
C SER A 97 11.44 1.55 11.31
N ARG A 98 10.49 2.40 10.87
CA ARG A 98 10.06 3.61 11.57
C ARG A 98 8.63 3.50 12.08
N VAL A 99 7.72 3.02 11.24
CA VAL A 99 6.32 2.74 11.60
C VAL A 99 6.12 1.24 11.57
N LYS A 100 6.10 0.64 12.75
CA LYS A 100 6.05 -0.83 12.89
C LYS A 100 4.68 -1.36 12.50
N MET A 101 4.66 -2.58 11.98
CA MET A 101 3.44 -3.31 11.70
C MET A 101 2.52 -3.34 12.94
N GLY A 102 1.24 -3.04 12.75
CA GLY A 102 0.23 -3.04 13.80
C GLY A 102 0.16 -1.75 14.63
N MET A 103 0.97 -0.73 14.34
CA MET A 103 0.87 0.57 15.04
C MET A 103 -0.44 1.29 14.76
N ASP A 104 -1.15 0.95 13.70
CA ASP A 104 -2.49 1.43 13.37
C ASP A 104 -3.57 0.84 14.29
N GLY A 105 -3.26 -0.20 15.04
CA GLY A 105 -4.18 -0.88 15.97
C GLY A 105 -5.28 -1.64 15.23
N GLY A 106 -6.49 -1.17 15.36
CA GLY A 106 -7.65 -1.76 14.72
C GLY A 106 -8.39 -2.79 15.56
N ALA A 107 -9.70 -2.87 15.37
CA ALA A 107 -10.60 -3.69 16.18
C ALA A 107 -10.27 -5.20 16.13
N MET A 108 -9.66 -5.65 15.02
CA MET A 108 -9.25 -7.02 14.85
C MET A 108 -8.31 -7.51 15.98
N PHE A 109 -7.40 -6.63 16.42
CA PHE A 109 -6.42 -6.95 17.47
C PHE A 109 -6.77 -6.35 18.82
N SER A 110 -7.42 -5.18 18.86
CA SER A 110 -7.69 -4.44 20.09
C SER A 110 -9.01 -4.81 20.76
N ASN A 111 -9.95 -5.44 20.04
CA ASN A 111 -11.26 -5.82 20.56
C ASN A 111 -11.34 -7.34 20.77
N PRO A 112 -11.35 -7.83 22.03
CA PRO A 112 -11.37 -9.27 22.30
C PRO A 112 -12.60 -10.02 21.77
N LYS A 113 -13.74 -9.34 21.61
CA LYS A 113 -14.95 -9.96 21.03
C LYS A 113 -14.75 -10.22 19.54
N VAL A 114 -14.22 -9.24 18.82
CA VAL A 114 -13.93 -9.36 17.39
C VAL A 114 -12.85 -10.43 17.15
N SER A 115 -11.77 -10.37 17.91
CA SER A 115 -10.67 -11.33 17.79
C SER A 115 -11.13 -12.79 18.01
N ARG A 116 -11.98 -13.03 19.03
CA ARG A 116 -12.55 -14.37 19.28
C ARG A 116 -13.51 -14.81 18.21
N GLN A 117 -14.42 -13.93 17.76
CA GLN A 117 -15.41 -14.27 16.75
C GLN A 117 -14.79 -14.61 15.40
N LEU A 118 -13.72 -13.90 15.04
CA LEU A 118 -12.99 -14.09 13.78
C LEU A 118 -11.89 -15.17 13.90
N ALA A 119 -11.67 -15.74 15.08
CA ALA A 119 -10.59 -16.70 15.36
C ALA A 119 -9.23 -16.22 14.84
N ILE A 120 -8.91 -14.94 15.10
CA ILE A 120 -7.68 -14.32 14.62
C ILE A 120 -6.47 -15.00 15.22
N VAL A 121 -5.60 -15.48 14.35
CA VAL A 121 -4.27 -15.99 14.71
C VAL A 121 -3.20 -15.30 13.87
N PRO A 122 -1.97 -15.15 14.37
CA PRO A 122 -0.88 -14.60 13.59
C PRO A 122 -0.67 -15.38 12.29
N GLN A 123 -0.38 -14.65 11.21
CA GLN A 123 -0.28 -15.21 9.85
C GLN A 123 0.73 -16.36 9.74
N GLY A 124 1.88 -16.25 10.43
CA GLY A 124 2.89 -17.32 10.45
C GLY A 124 2.35 -18.62 11.06
N ILE A 125 1.59 -18.53 12.16
CA ILE A 125 0.95 -19.70 12.79
C ILE A 125 -0.07 -20.32 11.84
N SER A 126 -0.84 -19.51 11.12
CA SER A 126 -1.79 -20.00 10.11
C SER A 126 -1.08 -20.71 8.96
N ALA A 127 0.04 -20.17 8.50
CA ALA A 127 0.85 -20.78 7.46
C ALA A 127 1.44 -22.14 7.91
N ASP A 128 1.99 -22.22 9.13
CA ASP A 128 2.51 -23.46 9.69
C ASP A 128 1.41 -24.51 9.87
N LEU A 129 0.21 -24.08 10.26
CA LEU A 129 -0.94 -24.98 10.39
C LEU A 129 -1.36 -25.55 9.02
N ILE A 130 -1.42 -24.71 7.99
CA ILE A 130 -1.72 -25.13 6.62
C ILE A 130 -0.66 -26.13 6.14
N ALA A 131 0.61 -25.81 6.32
CA ALA A 131 1.71 -26.70 5.95
C ALA A 131 1.60 -28.06 6.66
N THR A 132 1.31 -28.05 7.96
CA THR A 132 1.17 -29.28 8.76
C THR A 132 -0.06 -30.10 8.36
N CYS A 133 -1.22 -29.45 8.16
CA CYS A 133 -2.48 -30.14 7.88
C CYS A 133 -2.57 -30.64 6.44
N LEU A 134 -1.97 -29.93 5.50
CA LEU A 134 -2.03 -30.25 4.07
C LEU A 134 -0.74 -30.87 3.54
N LEU A 135 0.24 -31.11 4.42
CA LEU A 135 1.55 -31.71 4.09
C LEU A 135 2.34 -30.87 3.06
N TYR A 136 2.10 -29.55 3.00
CA TYR A 136 2.92 -28.65 2.22
C TYR A 136 4.24 -28.36 2.93
N THR A 137 5.31 -28.27 2.16
CA THR A 137 6.59 -27.77 2.66
C THR A 137 6.59 -26.24 2.80
N SER A 138 7.55 -25.68 3.53
CA SER A 138 7.68 -24.24 3.71
C SER A 138 7.95 -23.48 2.42
N ASP A 139 8.35 -24.14 1.35
CA ASP A 139 8.56 -23.61 0.01
C ASP A 139 7.61 -24.25 -1.00
N ALA A 140 6.32 -23.91 -0.85
CA ALA A 140 5.28 -24.39 -1.73
C ALA A 140 5.43 -23.94 -3.19
N ALA A 141 6.26 -22.92 -3.47
CA ALA A 141 6.53 -22.45 -4.83
C ALA A 141 7.44 -23.42 -5.61
N ASP A 142 8.27 -24.20 -4.92
CA ASP A 142 9.14 -25.21 -5.53
C ASP A 142 8.46 -26.59 -5.62
N ASP A 143 7.28 -26.74 -5.06
CA ASP A 143 6.52 -27.99 -5.10
C ASP A 143 5.75 -28.09 -6.42
N SER A 144 6.51 -28.43 -7.49
CA SER A 144 5.96 -28.67 -8.84
C SER A 144 5.11 -29.95 -8.96
N GLY A 145 4.71 -30.52 -7.85
CA GLY A 145 3.92 -31.75 -7.74
C GLY A 145 2.45 -31.56 -7.42
N CYS A 146 1.94 -30.32 -7.40
CA CYS A 146 0.50 -30.04 -7.23
C CYS A 146 -0.13 -29.57 -8.51
#